data_3a0e94b62875a5d2c11c1c3af082649e
#
_entry.id   3a0e94b62875a5d2c11c1c3af082649e
#
_cell.length_a   1.000
_cell.length_b   1.000
_cell.length_c   1.000
_cell.angle_alpha   90.00
_cell.angle_beta   90.00
_cell.angle_gamma   90.00
#
_symmetry.space_group_name_H-M   'P 1'
#
loop_
_entity.id
_entity.type
_entity.pdbx_description
1 polymer ?
#
loop_
_entity_poly.entity_id
_entity_poly.type
_entity_poly.pdbx_seq_one_letter_code
_entity_poly.pdbx_strand_id
1 'polypeptide(L)'
;MTLTQEQINAIKEEYAQWKDKMYADRTLAHRKDFGQFFTPPELSIKMLERLSDSCGTIMDPCCGAGNLLAAAIKAGFDPLKVYGIEIDSDILEIALNRLSMLGVPANNLRLCDALEASSYNF
;
A
#
# COMPACT_ATOMS: atom_id res chain seq x y z
N MET A 1 8.66 4.66 -15.25
CA MET A 1 8.02 3.76 -16.22
C MET A 1 6.69 4.33 -16.67
N THR A 2 6.22 3.93 -17.85
CA THR A 2 4.94 4.42 -18.36
C THR A 2 3.84 3.40 -18.07
N LEU A 3 2.77 3.82 -17.42
CA LEU A 3 1.62 2.96 -17.14
C LEU A 3 0.65 3.01 -18.32
N THR A 4 0.09 1.86 -18.67
CA THR A 4 -0.97 1.79 -19.68
C THR A 4 -2.28 2.32 -19.10
N GLN A 5 -3.22 2.70 -19.96
CA GLN A 5 -4.55 3.12 -19.51
C GLN A 5 -5.26 1.99 -18.74
N GLU A 6 -5.05 0.74 -19.14
CA GLU A 6 -5.60 -0.42 -18.43
C GLU A 6 -5.06 -0.53 -17.00
N GLN A 7 -3.75 -0.31 -16.81
CA GLN A 7 -3.13 -0.30 -15.49
C GLN A 7 -3.67 0.85 -14.63
N ILE A 8 -3.78 2.04 -15.19
CA ILE A 8 -4.34 3.21 -14.51
C ILE A 8 -5.78 2.93 -14.07
N ASN A 9 -6.59 2.38 -14.94
CA ASN A 9 -7.97 2.01 -14.62
C ASN A 9 -8.04 0.95 -13.52
N ALA A 10 -7.18 -0.07 -13.58
CA ALA A 10 -7.11 -1.12 -12.57
C ALA A 10 -6.73 -0.56 -11.19
N ILE A 11 -5.81 0.38 -11.14
CA ILE A 11 -5.43 1.07 -9.89
C ILE A 11 -6.64 1.80 -9.29
N LYS A 12 -7.35 2.56 -10.12
CA LYS A 12 -8.51 3.33 -9.66
C LYS A 12 -9.68 2.43 -9.20
N GLU A 13 -9.92 1.34 -9.92
CA GLU A 13 -10.97 0.38 -9.57
C GLU A 13 -10.67 -0.33 -8.25
N GLU A 14 -9.43 -0.77 -8.06
CA GLU A 14 -9.00 -1.43 -6.84
C GLU A 14 -9.13 -0.48 -5.63
N TYR A 15 -8.70 0.76 -5.78
CA TYR A 15 -8.88 1.78 -4.75
C TYR A 15 -10.35 1.99 -4.39
N ALA A 16 -11.22 2.09 -5.40
CA ALA A 16 -12.65 2.32 -5.19
C ALA A 16 -13.31 1.19 -4.39
N GLN A 17 -12.85 -0.05 -4.55
CA GLN A 17 -13.35 -1.20 -3.79
C GLN A 17 -13.05 -1.10 -2.29
N TRP A 18 -11.95 -0.45 -1.91
CA TRP A 18 -11.49 -0.38 -0.53
C TRP A 18 -11.69 0.98 0.14
N LYS A 19 -12.05 1.99 -0.63
CA LYS A 19 -12.17 3.38 -0.15
C LYS A 19 -13.07 3.50 1.08
N ASP A 20 -14.26 2.91 1.05
CA ASP A 20 -15.20 3.00 2.15
C ASP A 20 -14.68 2.31 3.40
N LYS A 21 -14.00 1.16 3.25
CA LYS A 21 -13.40 0.44 4.37
C LYS A 21 -12.24 1.20 4.99
N MET A 22 -11.44 1.91 4.18
CA MET A 22 -10.33 2.72 4.69
C MET A 22 -10.81 3.85 5.58
N TYR A 23 -11.97 4.43 5.28
CA TYR A 23 -12.50 5.58 6.03
C TYR A 23 -13.60 5.22 7.01
N ALA A 24 -14.15 4.01 6.95
CA ALA A 24 -15.12 3.53 7.92
C ALA A 24 -14.45 3.42 9.29
N ASP A 25 -15.19 3.67 10.36
CA ASP A 25 -14.73 3.57 11.75
C ASP A 25 -13.50 4.44 12.10
N ARG A 26 -13.14 5.41 11.23
CA ARG A 26 -12.02 6.32 11.46
C ARG A 26 -12.52 7.72 11.78
N THR A 27 -12.31 8.15 13.01
CA THR A 27 -12.55 9.55 13.37
C THR A 27 -11.45 10.44 12.81
N LEU A 28 -11.74 11.70 12.59
CA LEU A 28 -10.74 12.68 12.18
C LEU A 28 -9.62 12.82 13.21
N ALA A 29 -9.97 12.76 14.51
CA ALA A 29 -9.00 12.83 15.59
C ALA A 29 -8.04 11.63 15.55
N HIS A 30 -8.56 10.41 15.39
CA HIS A 30 -7.73 9.21 15.29
C HIS A 30 -6.74 9.31 14.13
N ARG A 31 -7.21 9.74 12.95
CA ARG A 31 -6.35 9.91 11.77
C ARG A 31 -5.25 10.95 11.99
N LYS A 32 -5.55 12.04 12.67
CA LYS A 32 -4.56 13.09 12.99
C LYS A 32 -3.52 12.59 13.98
N ASP A 33 -3.93 11.84 15.00
CA ASP A 33 -3.02 11.34 16.05
C ASP A 33 -1.95 10.41 15.45
N PHE A 34 -2.29 9.62 14.44
CA PHE A 34 -1.36 8.71 13.78
C PHE A 34 -0.78 9.27 12.49
N GLY A 35 -1.12 10.51 12.11
CA GLY A 35 -0.68 11.07 10.83
C GLY A 35 -1.17 10.29 9.62
N GLN A 36 -2.37 9.70 9.72
CA GLN A 36 -2.90 8.80 8.71
C GLN A 36 -3.50 9.56 7.54
N PHE A 37 -2.75 9.67 6.48
CA PHE A 37 -3.20 10.21 5.21
C PHE A 37 -3.10 9.11 4.16
N PHE A 38 -4.26 8.72 3.61
CA PHE A 38 -4.27 7.67 2.59
C PHE A 38 -3.87 8.26 1.24
N THR A 39 -2.87 7.64 0.61
CA THR A 39 -2.37 8.07 -0.69
C THR A 39 -3.48 7.89 -1.75
N PRO A 40 -3.94 8.96 -2.41
CA PRO A 40 -4.94 8.81 -3.46
C PRO A 40 -4.34 8.14 -4.72
N PRO A 41 -5.17 7.50 -5.54
CA PRO A 41 -4.66 6.75 -6.70
C PRO A 41 -3.88 7.61 -7.69
N GLU A 42 -4.25 8.85 -7.88
CA GLU A 42 -3.54 9.77 -8.78
C GLU A 42 -2.09 10.00 -8.34
N LEU A 43 -1.87 10.11 -7.02
CA LEU A 43 -0.53 10.29 -6.48
C LEU A 43 0.27 8.98 -6.58
N SER A 44 -0.34 7.84 -6.29
CA SER A 44 0.29 6.53 -6.46
C SER A 44 0.78 6.33 -7.90
N ILE A 45 -0.06 6.68 -8.87
CA ILE A 45 0.30 6.61 -10.29
C ILE A 45 1.54 7.45 -10.58
N LYS A 46 1.56 8.71 -10.14
CA LYS A 46 2.71 9.60 -10.35
C LYS A 46 3.99 9.08 -9.70
N MET A 47 3.88 8.51 -8.51
CA MET A 47 5.04 7.93 -7.82
C MET A 47 5.58 6.72 -8.58
N LEU A 48 4.71 5.84 -9.05
CA LEU A 48 5.10 4.65 -9.80
C LEU A 48 5.72 5.01 -11.16
N GLU A 49 5.22 6.04 -11.82
CA GLU A 49 5.77 6.49 -13.10
C GLU A 49 7.23 6.95 -12.99
N ARG A 50 7.69 7.32 -11.80
CA ARG A 50 9.09 7.71 -11.55
C ARG A 50 10.04 6.53 -11.41
N LEU A 51 9.53 5.33 -11.24
CA LEU A 51 10.35 4.12 -11.17
C LEU A 51 10.79 3.71 -12.57
N SER A 52 11.96 3.06 -12.68
CA SER A 52 12.49 2.62 -13.98
C SER A 52 11.68 1.48 -14.57
N ASP A 53 11.31 0.50 -13.73
CA ASP A 53 10.53 -0.67 -14.12
C ASP A 53 9.85 -1.30 -12.91
N SER A 54 9.13 -2.39 -13.13
CA SER A 54 8.41 -3.15 -12.09
C SER A 54 9.07 -4.48 -11.74
N CYS A 55 10.33 -4.70 -12.11
CA CYS A 55 11.00 -6.01 -11.98
C CYS A 55 11.57 -6.27 -10.58
N GLY A 56 11.81 -5.24 -9.79
CA GLY A 56 12.47 -5.36 -8.49
C GLY A 56 11.51 -5.55 -7.32
N THR A 57 12.10 -5.47 -6.14
CA THR A 57 11.39 -5.46 -4.86
C THR A 57 10.92 -4.04 -4.56
N ILE A 58 9.71 -3.90 -4.04
CA ILE A 58 9.19 -2.63 -3.57
C ILE A 58 8.83 -2.72 -2.09
N MET A 59 9.17 -1.68 -1.34
CA MET A 59 8.92 -1.57 0.09
C MET A 59 8.28 -0.21 0.37
N ASP A 60 7.18 -0.22 1.14
CA ASP A 60 6.60 1.00 1.69
C ASP A 60 6.74 0.98 3.21
N PRO A 61 7.60 1.82 3.80
CA PRO A 61 7.84 1.84 5.25
C PRO A 61 6.69 2.45 6.05
N CYS A 62 5.70 3.05 5.38
CA CYS A 62 4.49 3.59 6.00
C CYS A 62 3.30 3.20 5.11
N CYS A 63 3.06 1.89 5.00
CA CYS A 63 2.18 1.38 3.95
C CYS A 63 0.69 1.72 4.15
N GLY A 64 0.27 2.11 5.34
CA GLY A 64 -1.12 2.43 5.61
C GLY A 64 -2.04 1.28 5.26
N ALA A 65 -3.13 1.59 4.60
CA ALA A 65 -4.09 0.59 4.11
C ALA A 65 -3.62 -0.11 2.81
N GLY A 66 -2.40 0.14 2.36
CA GLY A 66 -1.80 -0.53 1.21
C GLY A 66 -2.07 0.13 -0.14
N ASN A 67 -2.43 1.41 -0.17
CA ASN A 67 -2.78 2.09 -1.43
C ASN A 67 -1.66 2.07 -2.47
N LEU A 68 -0.44 2.47 -2.07
CA LEU A 68 0.68 2.49 -3.00
C LEU A 68 1.08 1.07 -3.42
N LEU A 69 1.10 0.13 -2.48
CA LEU A 69 1.48 -1.25 -2.77
C LEU A 69 0.47 -1.96 -3.65
N ALA A 70 -0.84 -1.74 -3.43
CA ALA A 70 -1.87 -2.27 -4.31
C ALA A 70 -1.75 -1.69 -5.72
N ALA A 71 -1.51 -0.39 -5.82
CA ALA A 71 -1.25 0.28 -7.10
C ALA A 71 -0.03 -0.30 -7.80
N ALA A 72 1.06 -0.57 -7.05
CA ALA A 72 2.27 -1.17 -7.60
C ALA A 72 1.99 -2.54 -8.24
N ILE A 73 1.19 -3.38 -7.58
CA ILE A 73 0.82 -4.69 -8.14
C ILE A 73 0.03 -4.53 -9.43
N LYS A 74 -0.93 -3.60 -9.47
CA LYS A 74 -1.68 -3.32 -10.69
C LYS A 74 -0.82 -2.72 -11.79
N ALA A 75 0.30 -2.11 -11.43
CA ALA A 75 1.29 -1.57 -12.37
C ALA A 75 2.32 -2.62 -12.84
N GLY A 76 2.24 -3.86 -12.34
CA GLY A 76 3.08 -4.97 -12.81
C GLY A 76 4.10 -5.52 -11.83
N PHE A 77 4.19 -5.00 -10.61
CA PHE A 77 5.08 -5.58 -9.60
C PHE A 77 4.60 -6.98 -9.18
N ASP A 78 5.56 -7.87 -8.96
CA ASP A 78 5.29 -9.20 -8.45
C ASP A 78 4.84 -9.10 -6.98
N PRO A 79 3.65 -9.61 -6.64
CA PRO A 79 3.17 -9.58 -5.26
C PRO A 79 4.13 -10.23 -4.25
N LEU A 80 4.92 -11.21 -4.66
CA LEU A 80 5.90 -11.88 -3.79
C LEU A 80 7.07 -10.95 -3.42
N LYS A 81 7.25 -9.86 -4.15
CA LYS A 81 8.32 -8.87 -3.95
C LYS A 81 7.81 -7.56 -3.36
N VAL A 82 6.61 -7.56 -2.83
CA VAL A 82 5.97 -6.39 -2.21
C VAL A 82 6.06 -6.51 -0.70
N TYR A 83 6.56 -5.46 -0.04
CA TYR A 83 6.78 -5.41 1.41
C TYR A 83 6.22 -4.12 1.99
N GLY A 84 5.73 -4.18 3.21
CA GLY A 84 5.19 -3.00 3.88
C GLY A 84 5.34 -3.04 5.39
N ILE A 85 5.41 -1.86 5.98
CA ILE A 85 5.47 -1.65 7.43
C ILE A 85 4.38 -0.65 7.80
N GLU A 86 3.65 -0.91 8.88
CA GLU A 86 2.64 -0.02 9.42
C GLU A 86 2.64 -0.11 10.94
N ILE A 87 2.51 1.03 11.61
CA ILE A 87 2.53 1.11 13.08
C ILE A 87 1.14 0.91 13.71
N ASP A 88 0.08 1.21 12.98
CA ASP A 88 -1.30 1.08 13.45
C ASP A 88 -1.86 -0.31 13.08
N SER A 89 -2.19 -1.10 14.12
CA SER A 89 -2.67 -2.48 13.92
C SER A 89 -3.99 -2.55 13.14
N ASP A 90 -4.90 -1.61 13.35
CA ASP A 90 -6.20 -1.61 12.66
C ASP A 90 -6.04 -1.29 11.18
N ILE A 91 -5.15 -0.36 10.86
CA ILE A 91 -4.83 -0.03 9.47
C ILE A 91 -4.09 -1.17 8.79
N LEU A 92 -3.14 -1.80 9.49
CA LEU A 92 -2.41 -2.94 8.95
C LEU A 92 -3.35 -4.10 8.61
N GLU A 93 -4.39 -4.32 9.42
CA GLU A 93 -5.39 -5.35 9.15
C GLU A 93 -6.07 -5.12 7.79
N ILE A 94 -6.41 -3.88 7.47
CA ILE A 94 -6.96 -3.53 6.15
C ILE A 94 -5.95 -3.86 5.05
N ALA A 95 -4.70 -3.47 5.23
CA ALA A 95 -3.63 -3.77 4.27
C ALA A 95 -3.43 -5.28 4.08
N LEU A 96 -3.43 -6.05 5.19
CA LEU A 96 -3.31 -7.50 5.14
C LEU A 96 -4.44 -8.15 4.32
N ASN A 97 -5.68 -7.76 4.58
CA ASN A 97 -6.83 -8.29 3.85
C ASN A 97 -6.77 -7.93 2.37
N ARG A 98 -6.47 -6.67 2.09
CA ARG A 98 -6.42 -6.14 0.73
C ARG A 98 -5.30 -6.75 -0.10
N LEU A 99 -4.08 -6.72 0.45
CA LEU A 99 -2.90 -7.17 -0.27
C LEU A 99 -2.82 -8.68 -0.39
N SER A 100 -3.36 -9.44 0.58
CA SER A 100 -3.44 -10.89 0.47
C SER A 100 -4.33 -11.32 -0.70
N MET A 101 -5.41 -10.60 -0.97
CA MET A 101 -6.26 -10.84 -2.14
C MET A 101 -5.50 -10.59 -3.46
N LEU A 102 -4.46 -9.78 -3.42
CA LEU A 102 -3.60 -9.49 -4.57
C LEU A 102 -2.37 -10.39 -4.63
N GLY A 103 -2.22 -11.33 -3.71
CA GLY A 103 -1.16 -12.32 -3.73
C GLY A 103 0.06 -11.99 -2.86
N VAL A 104 0.02 -10.95 -2.04
CA VAL A 104 1.13 -10.61 -1.14
C VAL A 104 1.13 -11.56 0.05
N PRO A 105 2.26 -12.23 0.35
CA PRO A 105 2.37 -13.06 1.55
C PRO A 105 2.22 -12.22 2.82
N ALA A 106 1.49 -12.74 3.81
CA ALA A 106 1.27 -12.04 5.08
C ALA A 106 2.58 -11.66 5.78
N ASN A 107 3.61 -12.49 5.66
CA ASN A 107 4.93 -12.23 6.26
C ASN A 107 5.65 -11.03 5.65
N ASN A 108 5.21 -10.54 4.50
CA ASN A 108 5.79 -9.36 3.86
C ASN A 108 5.22 -8.05 4.43
N LEU A 109 4.22 -8.13 5.29
CA LEU A 109 3.63 -6.97 5.95
C LEU A 109 3.88 -7.08 7.46
N ARG A 110 4.33 -5.99 8.06
CA ARG A 110 4.79 -6.02 9.45
C ARG A 110 4.22 -4.86 10.27
N LEU A 111 3.72 -5.19 11.46
CA LEU A 111 3.32 -4.20 12.46
C LEU A 111 4.55 -3.78 13.26
N CYS A 112 5.11 -2.63 12.94
CA CYS A 112 6.23 -2.07 13.69
C CYS A 112 6.47 -0.62 13.32
N ASP A 113 7.38 0.01 14.08
CA ASP A 113 7.81 1.38 13.83
C ASP A 113 8.90 1.36 12.75
N ALA A 114 8.67 2.07 11.64
CA ALA A 114 9.60 2.15 10.53
C ALA A 114 10.94 2.82 10.91
N LEU A 115 11.00 3.53 12.04
CA LEU A 115 12.22 4.14 12.54
C LEU A 115 13.12 3.14 13.29
N GLU A 116 12.62 1.94 13.59
CA GLU A 116 13.38 0.89 14.23
C GLU A 116 14.16 0.09 13.18
N ALA A 117 15.46 -0.11 13.41
CA ALA A 117 16.32 -0.83 12.45
C ALA A 117 15.85 -2.27 12.21
N SER A 118 15.34 -2.95 13.26
CA SER A 118 14.85 -4.32 13.17
C SER A 118 13.59 -4.47 12.31
N SER A 119 12.88 -3.37 12.01
CA SER A 119 11.66 -3.37 11.21
C SER A 119 11.89 -3.87 9.77
N TYR A 120 13.12 -3.82 9.30
CA TYR A 120 13.48 -4.19 7.93
C TYR A 120 14.03 -5.63 7.81
N ASN A 121 14.01 -6.39 8.87
CA ASN A 121 14.43 -7.80 8.89
C ASN A 121 13.24 -8.70 8.59
N PHE A 122 12.93 -8.82 7.33
CA PHE A 122 11.85 -9.68 6.85
C PHE A 122 12.26 -11.13 6.69
#